data_6b43f623e6a3d7b19059059f99ee88a8
#
_entry.id   6b43f623e6a3d7b19059059f99ee88a8
#
_cell.length_a   1.000
_cell.length_b   1.000
_cell.length_c   1.000
_cell.angle_alpha   90.00
_cell.angle_beta   90.00
_cell.angle_gamma   90.00
#
_symmetry.space_group_name_H-M   'P 1'
#
loop_
_entity.id
_entity.type
_entity.pdbx_description
1 polymer ?
#
loop_
_entity_poly.entity_id
_entity_poly.type
_entity_poly.pdbx_seq_one_letter_code
_entity_poly.pdbx_strand_id
1 'polypeptide(L)'
;MPRPGRATAKILALIACLQCFVVSGSLAAGADQAPEADWPTRAWPVSSPEQHGMKSGVLARLVETVGGYKQNSLLIVRHGKIVLDAYYAPYLPNITHDVRSVTKSVLSTLTAIAIRNGQLDGVEHPVVDMFSDKQIPDIDDNKKAITVQQLLDMTSGIAWQEKSFTPDEAIVRMYQVPDRTAFVLSQPMSDAPGAKFYYNSGNPYVLSALINRKTGQNAFEFAKKELFGPLGITSAGWGRADSQGVIDGGAGLSLAPHDMARIGYLYLRNGIWEGKQIIPSSWVDRAREGKTPATFGFHYANLWWSLPEMDAFMAQGRHSQLILVLPKLDIVAVMTGILRDDQFYPMRRLVDDIASAVKSDGPLPPDAVGASLLEASVREAATERPSSVGITPELVKQISGKAYQFSANALKVKTFALNLIDPDPFWEITTETENADRPTRRFSGILGLHGIFRMSPPANYGINASKGRWLDERTFALERRILGHSETQLWVLAFDGNKVEVSFEDTDGSKAKLYGEKKD
;
A
#
# COMPACT_ATOMS: atom_id res chain seq x y z
N MET A 1 -67.32 -15.53 7.64
CA MET A 1 -68.59 -15.31 6.86
C MET A 1 -69.27 -14.08 7.40
N PRO A 2 -69.87 -13.16 6.62
CA PRO A 2 -69.96 -13.08 5.16
C PRO A 2 -69.34 -11.81 4.54
N ARG A 3 -69.12 -11.87 3.24
CA ARG A 3 -69.08 -10.76 2.22
C ARG A 3 -70.50 -10.25 1.89
N PRO A 4 -70.77 -9.29 0.95
CA PRO A 4 -69.96 -8.29 0.24
C PRO A 4 -70.72 -6.94 0.04
N GLY A 5 -70.11 -5.96 -0.69
CA GLY A 5 -70.83 -4.79 -1.19
C GLY A 5 -70.08 -4.00 -2.25
N ARG A 6 -70.45 -4.18 -3.52
CA ARG A 6 -70.08 -3.38 -4.70
C ARG A 6 -70.97 -2.11 -4.80
N ALA A 7 -70.44 -1.02 -5.41
CA ALA A 7 -71.11 -0.16 -6.40
C ALA A 7 -70.22 1.05 -6.72
N THR A 8 -69.77 1.20 -7.90
CA THR A 8 -70.23 1.78 -9.19
C THR A 8 -69.84 3.26 -9.38
N ALA A 9 -69.25 3.46 -10.54
CA ALA A 9 -68.77 4.67 -11.19
C ALA A 9 -69.77 5.83 -11.31
N LYS A 10 -69.22 7.04 -11.45
CA LYS A 10 -69.84 8.08 -12.39
C LYS A 10 -68.71 8.94 -12.97
N ILE A 11 -68.72 8.93 -14.31
CA ILE A 11 -68.02 9.81 -15.25
C ILE A 11 -68.85 11.12 -15.33
N LEU A 12 -68.18 12.28 -15.34
CA LEU A 12 -68.69 13.50 -15.98
C LEU A 12 -67.53 14.31 -16.55
N ALA A 13 -67.56 14.44 -17.85
CA ALA A 13 -66.75 15.36 -18.65
C ALA A 13 -67.35 16.77 -18.62
N LEU A 14 -66.52 17.81 -18.62
CA LEU A 14 -66.90 19.13 -19.13
C LEU A 14 -65.72 19.81 -19.84
N ILE A 15 -66.07 20.40 -20.97
CA ILE A 15 -65.29 20.95 -22.07
C ILE A 15 -64.98 22.43 -21.84
N ALA A 16 -63.78 22.85 -22.24
CA ALA A 16 -63.35 24.13 -22.85
C ALA A 16 -63.40 25.45 -22.06
N CYS A 17 -62.24 26.10 -22.00
CA CYS A 17 -62.06 27.44 -22.53
C CYS A 17 -60.59 27.76 -22.81
N LEU A 18 -60.28 28.02 -24.05
CA LEU A 18 -59.05 28.52 -24.61
C LEU A 18 -58.82 29.97 -24.20
N GLN A 19 -57.77 30.33 -23.49
CA GLN A 19 -57.22 31.69 -23.49
C GLN A 19 -55.75 31.65 -23.71
N CYS A 20 -55.29 32.12 -24.87
CA CYS A 20 -53.92 32.36 -25.21
C CYS A 20 -53.28 33.44 -24.31
N PHE A 21 -52.35 33.10 -23.47
CA PHE A 21 -51.36 34.05 -22.93
C PHE A 21 -50.05 33.81 -23.63
N VAL A 22 -49.61 34.71 -24.48
CA VAL A 22 -48.27 34.81 -25.03
C VAL A 22 -47.37 35.31 -23.89
N VAL A 23 -46.64 34.42 -23.26
CA VAL A 23 -45.55 34.80 -22.39
C VAL A 23 -44.26 34.70 -23.20
N SER A 24 -43.69 35.87 -23.52
CA SER A 24 -42.34 35.99 -24.06
C SER A 24 -41.36 35.52 -23.00
N GLY A 25 -41.05 34.24 -23.00
CA GLY A 25 -39.98 33.67 -22.18
C GLY A 25 -38.63 33.90 -22.85
N SER A 26 -37.81 34.74 -22.26
CA SER A 26 -36.37 34.86 -22.54
C SER A 26 -35.72 33.47 -22.46
N LEU A 27 -35.23 32.96 -23.57
CA LEU A 27 -34.32 31.84 -23.60
C LEU A 27 -33.02 32.28 -22.90
N ALA A 28 -32.92 32.04 -21.59
CA ALA A 28 -31.64 31.97 -20.94
C ALA A 28 -30.89 30.77 -21.55
N ALA A 29 -29.86 31.05 -22.32
CA ALA A 29 -28.91 30.03 -22.77
C ALA A 29 -28.43 29.25 -21.54
N GLY A 30 -28.84 28.00 -21.46
CA GLY A 30 -28.31 27.08 -20.48
C GLY A 30 -26.78 27.04 -20.66
N ALA A 31 -26.06 27.49 -19.65
CA ALA A 31 -24.65 27.23 -19.57
C ALA A 31 -24.50 25.71 -19.72
N ASP A 32 -23.76 25.30 -20.74
CA ASP A 32 -23.29 23.93 -20.92
C ASP A 32 -22.63 23.51 -19.61
N GLN A 33 -23.33 22.79 -18.74
CA GLN A 33 -22.71 22.15 -17.59
C GLN A 33 -21.81 21.11 -18.20
N ALA A 34 -20.50 21.35 -18.12
CA ALA A 34 -19.51 20.34 -18.40
C ALA A 34 -19.92 19.03 -17.68
N PRO A 35 -19.89 17.88 -18.37
CA PRO A 35 -20.33 16.64 -17.78
C PRO A 35 -19.69 16.47 -16.41
N GLU A 36 -20.52 16.27 -15.39
CA GLU A 36 -20.08 16.09 -14.02
C GLU A 36 -19.00 14.98 -14.03
N ALA A 37 -17.78 15.35 -13.66
CA ALA A 37 -16.65 14.43 -13.75
C ALA A 37 -16.98 13.18 -12.95
N ASP A 38 -16.97 12.01 -13.60
CA ASP A 38 -17.17 10.70 -12.97
C ASP A 38 -16.06 10.43 -11.95
N TRP A 39 -16.27 10.89 -10.72
CA TRP A 39 -15.31 10.67 -9.63
C TRP A 39 -15.27 9.21 -9.23
N PRO A 40 -14.08 8.64 -8.98
CA PRO A 40 -13.94 7.23 -8.68
C PRO A 40 -14.31 6.86 -7.23
N THR A 41 -15.17 7.63 -6.57
CA THR A 41 -15.57 7.41 -5.16
C THR A 41 -16.24 6.05 -4.97
N ARG A 42 -17.13 5.65 -5.89
CA ARG A 42 -17.80 4.33 -5.83
C ARG A 42 -17.03 3.26 -6.57
N ALA A 43 -16.62 3.56 -7.80
CA ALA A 43 -15.86 2.67 -8.65
C ALA A 43 -15.05 3.47 -9.66
N TRP A 44 -13.89 2.96 -10.04
CA TRP A 44 -13.11 3.55 -11.12
C TRP A 44 -13.80 3.31 -12.46
N PRO A 45 -14.04 4.35 -13.27
CA PRO A 45 -14.41 4.13 -14.66
C PRO A 45 -13.21 3.59 -15.44
N VAL A 46 -13.46 2.67 -16.36
CA VAL A 46 -12.45 2.00 -17.19
C VAL A 46 -12.64 2.44 -18.64
N SER A 47 -11.54 2.58 -19.37
CA SER A 47 -11.55 2.94 -20.78
C SER A 47 -10.38 2.33 -21.52
N SER A 48 -10.47 2.23 -22.87
CA SER A 48 -9.31 1.81 -23.65
C SER A 48 -8.22 2.89 -23.65
N PRO A 49 -6.93 2.52 -23.70
CA PRO A 49 -5.83 3.46 -23.76
C PRO A 49 -5.94 4.45 -24.92
N GLU A 50 -6.40 3.99 -26.09
CA GLU A 50 -6.56 4.81 -27.28
C GLU A 50 -7.54 5.96 -27.10
N GLN A 51 -8.65 5.74 -26.37
CA GLN A 51 -9.61 6.81 -26.07
C GLN A 51 -9.00 7.93 -25.20
N HIS A 52 -7.90 7.63 -24.54
CA HIS A 52 -7.13 8.56 -23.71
C HIS A 52 -5.74 8.86 -24.26
N GLY A 53 -5.56 8.76 -25.59
CA GLY A 53 -4.33 9.18 -26.27
C GLY A 53 -3.11 8.31 -25.99
N MET A 54 -3.28 7.09 -25.48
CA MET A 54 -2.19 6.15 -25.19
C MET A 54 -2.23 4.96 -26.14
N LYS A 55 -1.06 4.35 -26.40
CA LYS A 55 -0.93 3.17 -27.25
C LYS A 55 -0.94 1.88 -26.41
N SER A 56 -1.96 1.05 -26.60
CA SER A 56 -2.08 -0.26 -25.94
C SER A 56 -0.85 -1.15 -26.15
N GLY A 57 -0.28 -1.21 -27.36
CA GLY A 57 0.91 -2.01 -27.65
C GLY A 57 2.17 -1.55 -26.91
N VAL A 58 2.25 -0.28 -26.48
CA VAL A 58 3.34 0.20 -25.60
C VAL A 58 3.08 -0.23 -24.15
N LEU A 59 1.83 -0.12 -23.69
CA LEU A 59 1.45 -0.57 -22.36
C LEU A 59 1.61 -2.09 -22.20
N ALA A 60 1.36 -2.89 -23.24
CA ALA A 60 1.62 -4.33 -23.24
C ALA A 60 3.08 -4.65 -22.88
N ARG A 61 4.04 -3.98 -23.56
CA ARG A 61 5.47 -4.13 -23.25
C ARG A 61 5.83 -3.65 -21.85
N LEU A 62 5.16 -2.61 -21.37
CA LEU A 62 5.37 -2.13 -19.99
C LEU A 62 4.93 -3.19 -18.98
N VAL A 63 3.78 -3.85 -19.17
CA VAL A 63 3.32 -4.97 -18.32
C VAL A 63 4.38 -6.09 -18.28
N GLU A 64 4.91 -6.49 -19.43
CA GLU A 64 5.96 -7.52 -19.51
C GLU A 64 7.25 -7.08 -18.80
N THR A 65 7.70 -5.83 -19.02
CA THR A 65 8.90 -5.29 -18.40
C THR A 65 8.77 -5.24 -16.87
N VAL A 66 7.64 -4.73 -16.38
CA VAL A 66 7.35 -4.62 -14.94
C VAL A 66 7.26 -6.00 -14.29
N GLY A 67 6.67 -6.99 -14.97
CA GLY A 67 6.60 -8.37 -14.50
C GLY A 67 7.97 -9.01 -14.23
N GLY A 68 9.01 -8.61 -14.96
CA GLY A 68 10.38 -9.06 -14.74
C GLY A 68 11.00 -8.59 -13.42
N TYR A 69 10.39 -7.61 -12.73
CA TYR A 69 10.87 -7.02 -11.48
C TYR A 69 10.10 -7.48 -10.24
N LYS A 70 9.47 -8.66 -10.25
CA LYS A 70 8.72 -9.19 -9.09
C LYS A 70 7.69 -8.20 -8.51
N GLN A 71 6.99 -7.49 -9.39
CA GLN A 71 5.89 -6.64 -8.98
C GLN A 71 4.62 -7.47 -8.73
N ASN A 72 3.70 -6.93 -7.93
CA ASN A 72 2.42 -7.56 -7.61
C ASN A 72 1.30 -6.95 -8.47
N SER A 73 1.40 -5.65 -8.78
CA SER A 73 0.44 -4.94 -9.62
C SER A 73 1.07 -3.76 -10.36
N LEU A 74 0.44 -3.39 -11.48
CA LEU A 74 0.65 -2.14 -12.20
C LEU A 74 -0.71 -1.60 -12.63
N LEU A 75 -1.07 -0.42 -12.14
CA LEU A 75 -2.30 0.29 -12.47
C LEU A 75 -1.94 1.66 -13.07
N ILE A 76 -2.58 2.04 -14.17
CA ILE A 76 -2.44 3.39 -14.77
C ILE A 76 -3.83 3.98 -14.96
N VAL A 77 -3.99 5.19 -14.40
CA VAL A 77 -5.15 6.04 -14.59
C VAL A 77 -4.74 7.22 -15.47
N ARG A 78 -5.50 7.53 -16.51
CA ARG A 78 -5.38 8.75 -17.29
C ARG A 78 -6.73 9.39 -17.52
N HIS A 79 -6.80 10.74 -17.43
CA HIS A 79 -8.04 11.53 -17.54
C HIS A 79 -9.16 11.00 -16.62
N GLY A 80 -8.79 10.51 -15.42
CA GLY A 80 -9.72 9.93 -14.45
C GLY A 80 -10.29 8.56 -14.80
N LYS A 81 -9.74 7.87 -15.81
CA LYS A 81 -10.16 6.52 -16.21
C LYS A 81 -9.01 5.54 -16.06
N ILE A 82 -9.28 4.33 -15.58
CA ILE A 82 -8.29 3.24 -15.62
C ILE A 82 -8.08 2.85 -17.08
N VAL A 83 -6.84 2.94 -17.55
CA VAL A 83 -6.40 2.54 -18.89
C VAL A 83 -5.52 1.29 -18.88
N LEU A 84 -5.01 0.92 -17.72
CA LEU A 84 -4.28 -0.33 -17.47
C LEU A 84 -4.54 -0.77 -16.03
N ASP A 85 -4.85 -2.06 -15.84
CA ASP A 85 -5.05 -2.69 -14.54
C ASP A 85 -4.50 -4.13 -14.59
N ALA A 86 -3.23 -4.30 -14.23
CA ALA A 86 -2.50 -5.56 -14.32
C ALA A 86 -2.08 -6.06 -12.93
N TYR A 87 -2.32 -7.35 -12.69
CA TYR A 87 -1.92 -8.06 -11.46
C TYR A 87 -1.08 -9.27 -11.83
N TYR A 88 0.02 -9.46 -11.12
CA TYR A 88 0.94 -10.58 -11.36
C TYR A 88 0.63 -11.70 -10.38
N ALA A 89 0.33 -12.90 -10.93
CA ALA A 89 -0.03 -14.04 -10.09
C ALA A 89 0.99 -14.30 -8.96
N PRO A 90 0.54 -14.63 -7.74
CA PRO A 90 -0.83 -14.96 -7.34
C PRO A 90 -1.65 -13.75 -6.80
N TYR A 91 -1.27 -12.51 -7.09
CA TYR A 91 -1.94 -11.31 -6.57
C TYR A 91 -3.23 -10.98 -7.32
N LEU A 92 -4.20 -10.41 -6.61
CA LEU A 92 -5.54 -10.08 -7.09
C LEU A 92 -5.91 -8.61 -6.79
N PRO A 93 -6.86 -8.00 -7.54
CA PRO A 93 -7.21 -6.58 -7.41
C PRO A 93 -7.58 -6.10 -6.00
N ASN A 94 -8.25 -6.93 -5.22
CA ASN A 94 -8.84 -6.57 -3.91
C ASN A 94 -7.93 -6.89 -2.73
N ILE A 95 -6.71 -7.32 -2.98
CA ILE A 95 -5.75 -7.54 -1.90
C ILE A 95 -5.19 -6.20 -1.47
N THR A 96 -5.37 -5.86 -0.19
CA THR A 96 -4.71 -4.70 0.41
C THR A 96 -3.23 -5.03 0.66
N HIS A 97 -2.36 -4.11 0.33
CA HIS A 97 -0.91 -4.22 0.53
C HIS A 97 -0.46 -3.34 1.68
N ASP A 98 0.43 -3.83 2.54
CA ASP A 98 1.21 -2.97 3.42
C ASP A 98 2.05 -2.03 2.54
N VAL A 99 1.61 -0.76 2.48
CA VAL A 99 2.19 0.22 1.57
C VAL A 99 3.49 0.84 2.09
N ARG A 100 4.01 0.32 3.23
CA ARG A 100 5.26 0.78 3.81
C ARG A 100 5.29 2.31 3.96
N SER A 101 6.35 2.96 3.48
CA SER A 101 6.53 4.41 3.64
C SER A 101 5.58 5.29 2.79
N VAL A 102 4.75 4.73 1.91
CA VAL A 102 3.60 5.46 1.33
C VAL A 102 2.68 5.98 2.45
N THR A 103 2.65 5.29 3.59
CA THR A 103 1.98 5.74 4.83
C THR A 103 2.33 7.19 5.18
N LYS A 104 3.59 7.60 5.01
CA LYS A 104 4.07 8.95 5.31
C LYS A 104 3.36 10.01 4.48
N SER A 105 3.16 9.75 3.20
CA SER A 105 2.46 10.69 2.30
C SER A 105 0.96 10.80 2.62
N VAL A 106 0.36 9.71 3.11
CA VAL A 106 -1.01 9.74 3.65
C VAL A 106 -1.05 10.55 4.94
N LEU A 107 -0.09 10.37 5.85
CA LEU A 107 0.02 11.19 7.07
C LEU A 107 0.20 12.68 6.76
N SER A 108 1.00 13.01 5.73
CA SER A 108 1.12 14.37 5.21
C SER A 108 -0.25 14.95 4.81
N THR A 109 -1.04 14.16 4.09
CA THR A 109 -2.41 14.53 3.70
C THR A 109 -3.28 14.81 4.94
N LEU A 110 -3.18 13.97 5.97
CA LEU A 110 -3.91 14.18 7.23
C LEU A 110 -3.46 15.43 7.97
N THR A 111 -2.16 15.74 7.93
CA THR A 111 -1.61 16.99 8.51
C THR A 111 -2.21 18.22 7.81
N ALA A 112 -2.27 18.21 6.47
CA ALA A 112 -2.92 19.27 5.69
C ALA A 112 -4.41 19.43 6.06
N ILE A 113 -5.12 18.32 6.23
CA ILE A 113 -6.53 18.32 6.63
C ILE A 113 -6.70 18.88 8.05
N ALA A 114 -5.84 18.50 9.00
CA ALA A 114 -5.89 19.03 10.36
C ALA A 114 -5.65 20.55 10.40
N ILE A 115 -4.75 21.08 9.56
CA ILE A 115 -4.53 22.53 9.39
C ILE A 115 -5.76 23.19 8.77
N ARG A 116 -6.30 22.66 7.68
CA ARG A 116 -7.52 23.17 7.04
C ARG A 116 -8.70 23.24 8.02
N ASN A 117 -8.83 22.24 8.88
CA ASN A 117 -9.90 22.17 9.87
C ASN A 117 -9.64 23.07 11.10
N GLY A 118 -8.51 23.80 11.17
CA GLY A 118 -8.13 24.65 12.31
C GLY A 118 -7.74 23.86 13.57
N GLN A 119 -7.48 22.57 13.45
CA GLN A 119 -7.05 21.72 14.56
C GLN A 119 -5.53 21.82 14.81
N LEU A 120 -4.78 22.19 13.78
CA LEU A 120 -3.36 22.51 13.85
C LEU A 120 -3.14 23.92 13.28
N ASP A 121 -2.40 24.75 14.00
CA ASP A 121 -2.25 26.20 13.71
C ASP A 121 -1.41 26.51 12.45
N GLY A 122 -0.74 25.49 11.88
CA GLY A 122 0.12 25.62 10.71
C GLY A 122 1.39 24.80 10.83
N VAL A 123 2.29 24.98 9.87
CA VAL A 123 3.53 24.19 9.77
C VAL A 123 4.73 24.82 10.46
N GLU A 124 4.67 26.11 10.79
CA GLU A 124 5.78 26.87 11.39
C GLU A 124 5.81 26.77 12.93
N HIS A 125 4.84 26.10 13.52
CA HIS A 125 4.76 25.96 14.97
C HIS A 125 5.86 25.04 15.51
N PRO A 126 6.60 25.44 16.58
CA PRO A 126 7.61 24.60 17.22
C PRO A 126 7.00 23.30 17.77
N VAL A 127 7.61 22.17 17.43
CA VAL A 127 7.07 20.85 17.78
C VAL A 127 7.18 20.56 19.27
N VAL A 128 8.30 20.95 19.90
CA VAL A 128 8.57 20.66 21.32
C VAL A 128 7.53 21.30 22.23
N ASP A 129 7.06 22.50 21.91
CA ASP A 129 6.05 23.22 22.68
C ASP A 129 4.72 22.47 22.75
N MET A 130 4.42 21.70 21.70
CA MET A 130 3.19 20.88 21.62
C MET A 130 3.27 19.61 22.49
N PHE A 131 4.45 19.30 23.04
CA PHE A 131 4.70 18.12 23.89
C PHE A 131 5.33 18.52 25.24
N SER A 132 5.00 19.73 25.77
CA SER A 132 5.54 20.27 27.01
C SER A 132 5.26 19.43 28.27
N ASP A 133 4.28 18.53 28.21
CA ASP A 133 3.97 17.56 29.27
C ASP A 133 4.91 16.32 29.26
N LYS A 134 5.71 16.15 28.20
CA LYS A 134 6.65 15.05 28.11
C LYS A 134 8.02 15.42 28.68
N GLN A 135 8.64 14.45 29.32
CA GLN A 135 10.02 14.59 29.78
C GLN A 135 10.97 14.34 28.59
N ILE A 136 11.40 15.43 27.95
CA ILE A 136 12.36 15.40 26.85
C ILE A 136 13.69 15.95 27.41
N PRO A 137 14.74 15.11 27.54
CA PRO A 137 16.03 15.57 28.00
C PRO A 137 16.74 16.43 26.95
N ASP A 138 17.71 17.23 27.41
CA ASP A 138 18.65 17.98 26.58
C ASP A 138 17.97 18.83 25.48
N ILE A 139 16.93 19.59 25.88
CA ILE A 139 16.26 20.53 24.98
C ILE A 139 17.16 21.75 24.81
N ASP A 140 17.93 21.77 23.73
CA ASP A 140 18.73 22.92 23.28
C ASP A 140 17.92 23.85 22.34
N ASP A 141 18.54 24.93 21.88
CA ASP A 141 17.86 25.87 20.98
C ASP A 141 17.54 25.29 19.61
N ASN A 142 18.32 24.31 19.11
CA ASN A 142 18.02 23.59 17.87
C ASN A 142 16.76 22.76 18.04
N LYS A 143 16.62 22.00 19.12
CA LYS A 143 15.38 21.21 19.36
C LYS A 143 14.16 22.10 19.49
N LYS A 144 14.27 23.25 20.16
CA LYS A 144 13.17 24.24 20.27
C LYS A 144 12.78 24.83 18.92
N ALA A 145 13.72 24.91 17.97
CA ALA A 145 13.48 25.47 16.65
C ALA A 145 12.89 24.47 15.65
N ILE A 146 12.76 23.19 15.99
CA ILE A 146 12.15 22.20 15.09
C ILE A 146 10.67 22.50 14.88
N THR A 147 10.27 22.77 13.64
CA THR A 147 8.88 23.02 13.26
C THR A 147 8.23 21.79 12.64
N VAL A 148 6.89 21.82 12.54
CA VAL A 148 6.11 20.79 11.81
C VAL A 148 6.59 20.66 10.36
N GLN A 149 6.95 21.78 9.69
CA GLN A 149 7.45 21.76 8.31
C GLN A 149 8.76 20.98 8.19
N GLN A 150 9.66 21.09 9.15
CA GLN A 150 10.93 20.38 9.11
C GLN A 150 10.77 18.88 9.37
N LEU A 151 9.76 18.46 10.13
CA LEU A 151 9.39 17.04 10.20
C LEU A 151 8.85 16.54 8.86
N LEU A 152 7.98 17.32 8.19
CA LEU A 152 7.40 17.00 6.88
C LEU A 152 8.44 16.95 5.77
N ASP A 153 9.47 17.78 5.82
CA ASP A 153 10.52 17.87 4.80
C ASP A 153 11.74 16.97 5.10
N MET A 154 11.68 16.17 6.18
CA MET A 154 12.81 15.35 6.64
C MET A 154 14.08 16.17 6.89
N THR A 155 13.94 17.37 7.44
CA THR A 155 15.03 18.31 7.75
C THR A 155 15.05 18.68 9.23
N SER A 156 14.53 17.83 10.12
CA SER A 156 14.47 18.12 11.57
C SER A 156 15.84 18.28 12.22
N GLY A 157 16.90 17.72 11.65
CA GLY A 157 18.25 17.70 12.23
C GLY A 157 18.42 16.70 13.37
N ILE A 158 17.40 15.93 13.73
CA ILE A 158 17.47 14.86 14.74
C ILE A 158 18.33 13.71 14.20
N ALA A 159 19.34 13.29 14.96
CA ALA A 159 20.17 12.13 14.62
C ALA A 159 19.34 10.85 14.59
N TRP A 160 19.44 10.11 13.51
CA TRP A 160 18.60 8.94 13.29
C TRP A 160 19.32 7.84 12.50
N GLN A 161 19.07 6.58 12.83
CA GLN A 161 19.59 5.42 12.09
C GLN A 161 18.42 4.46 11.80
N GLU A 162 18.26 4.10 10.50
CA GLU A 162 17.24 3.16 10.03
C GLU A 162 17.67 2.47 8.72
N LYS A 163 18.96 2.10 8.62
CA LYS A 163 19.50 1.55 7.38
C LYS A 163 19.41 0.03 7.32
N SER A 164 19.79 -0.63 8.40
CA SER A 164 19.96 -2.09 8.46
C SER A 164 19.00 -2.76 9.45
N PHE A 165 18.21 -1.97 10.17
CA PHE A 165 17.25 -2.43 11.18
C PHE A 165 17.90 -3.31 12.26
N THR A 166 19.16 -3.03 12.61
CA THR A 166 19.85 -3.70 13.71
C THR A 166 19.32 -3.22 15.07
N PRO A 167 19.44 -4.02 16.15
CA PRO A 167 18.86 -3.70 17.46
C PRO A 167 19.31 -2.36 18.06
N ASP A 168 20.47 -1.87 17.68
CA ASP A 168 21.07 -0.61 18.15
C ASP A 168 20.58 0.62 17.34
N GLU A 169 19.99 0.42 16.17
CA GLU A 169 19.46 1.53 15.37
C GLU A 169 18.25 2.19 16.03
N ALA A 170 18.15 3.53 15.88
CA ALA A 170 17.12 4.35 16.50
C ALA A 170 15.71 3.87 16.15
N ILE A 171 15.47 3.45 14.90
CA ILE A 171 14.18 2.93 14.44
C ILE A 171 13.75 1.69 15.25
N VAL A 172 14.66 0.74 15.49
CA VAL A 172 14.36 -0.49 16.23
C VAL A 172 14.16 -0.19 17.72
N ARG A 173 15.02 0.65 18.30
CA ARG A 173 14.89 1.10 19.70
C ARG A 173 13.61 1.85 19.95
N MET A 174 13.14 2.68 19.01
CA MET A 174 11.86 3.38 19.10
C MET A 174 10.69 2.42 19.34
N TYR A 175 10.66 1.27 18.66
CA TYR A 175 9.57 0.31 18.84
C TYR A 175 9.61 -0.45 20.17
N GLN A 176 10.73 -0.40 20.90
CA GLN A 176 10.93 -1.10 22.18
C GLN A 176 10.53 -0.25 23.40
N VAL A 177 10.29 1.06 23.22
CA VAL A 177 9.97 1.96 24.33
C VAL A 177 8.49 2.29 24.41
N PRO A 178 7.94 2.53 25.62
CA PRO A 178 6.52 2.84 25.80
C PRO A 178 6.16 4.25 25.30
N ASP A 179 7.04 5.26 25.45
CA ASP A 179 6.86 6.63 24.95
C ASP A 179 7.78 6.89 23.76
N ARG A 180 7.30 6.53 22.58
CA ARG A 180 8.04 6.70 21.33
C ARG A 180 8.22 8.17 20.94
N THR A 181 7.23 9.01 21.25
CA THR A 181 7.34 10.47 20.98
C THR A 181 8.45 11.09 21.78
N ALA A 182 8.49 10.85 23.08
CA ALA A 182 9.59 11.31 23.94
C ALA A 182 10.93 10.74 23.47
N PHE A 183 10.98 9.47 23.10
CA PHE A 183 12.19 8.84 22.57
C PHE A 183 12.73 9.54 21.32
N VAL A 184 11.87 9.82 20.32
CA VAL A 184 12.30 10.52 19.08
C VAL A 184 12.82 11.91 19.41
N LEU A 185 12.09 12.68 20.19
CA LEU A 185 12.46 14.05 20.57
C LEU A 185 13.66 14.09 21.52
N SER A 186 14.00 13.00 22.20
CA SER A 186 15.20 12.90 23.06
C SER A 186 16.49 12.57 22.28
N GLN A 187 16.39 12.11 21.01
CA GLN A 187 17.60 11.82 20.24
C GLN A 187 18.45 13.09 20.07
N PRO A 188 19.78 12.98 20.02
CA PRO A 188 20.68 14.13 19.87
C PRO A 188 20.43 14.82 18.52
N MET A 189 20.81 16.08 18.43
CA MET A 189 20.83 16.82 17.17
C MET A 189 22.13 16.49 16.41
N SER A 190 22.03 16.20 15.11
CA SER A 190 23.18 16.05 14.20
C SER A 190 23.43 17.31 13.39
N ASP A 191 22.38 18.09 13.13
CA ASP A 191 22.40 19.28 12.30
C ASP A 191 21.40 20.33 12.84
N ALA A 192 21.55 21.58 12.41
CA ALA A 192 20.52 22.57 12.64
C ALA A 192 19.25 22.22 11.86
N PRO A 193 18.05 22.46 12.42
CA PRO A 193 16.79 22.25 11.72
C PRO A 193 16.75 23.03 10.40
N GLY A 194 16.30 22.36 9.34
CA GLY A 194 16.24 22.91 7.98
C GLY A 194 17.55 22.85 7.19
N ALA A 195 18.68 22.46 7.80
CA ALA A 195 19.99 22.52 7.15
C ALA A 195 20.14 21.51 6.00
N LYS A 196 19.68 20.28 6.18
CA LYS A 196 19.79 19.25 5.15
C LYS A 196 18.73 18.16 5.30
N PHE A 197 18.46 17.46 4.21
CA PHE A 197 17.64 16.27 4.19
C PHE A 197 18.33 15.11 4.92
N TYR A 198 17.58 14.45 5.79
CA TYR A 198 17.93 13.17 6.38
C TYR A 198 16.69 12.34 6.63
N TYR A 199 16.56 11.20 5.94
CA TYR A 199 15.38 10.36 6.06
C TYR A 199 15.27 9.80 7.48
N ASN A 200 14.16 10.08 8.16
CA ASN A 200 13.96 9.80 9.58
C ASN A 200 12.50 9.41 9.83
N SER A 201 12.25 8.12 10.05
CA SER A 201 10.90 7.61 10.34
C SER A 201 10.36 7.99 11.73
N GLY A 202 11.19 8.54 12.61
CA GLY A 202 10.75 9.18 13.85
C GLY A 202 9.94 10.47 13.59
N ASN A 203 10.30 11.24 12.55
CA ASN A 203 9.57 12.46 12.20
C ASN A 203 8.06 12.22 11.95
N PRO A 204 7.64 11.30 11.06
CA PRO A 204 6.22 11.01 10.87
C PRO A 204 5.58 10.35 12.09
N TYR A 205 6.32 9.66 12.95
CA TYR A 205 5.78 9.19 14.22
C TYR A 205 5.36 10.37 15.13
N VAL A 206 6.22 11.39 15.25
CA VAL A 206 5.90 12.62 16.01
C VAL A 206 4.71 13.36 15.39
N LEU A 207 4.64 13.46 14.05
CA LEU A 207 3.48 14.04 13.36
C LEU A 207 2.18 13.27 13.65
N SER A 208 2.23 11.93 13.69
CA SER A 208 1.07 11.12 14.05
C SER A 208 0.63 11.34 15.51
N ALA A 209 1.60 11.48 16.42
CA ALA A 209 1.32 11.83 17.82
C ALA A 209 0.69 13.22 17.92
N LEU A 210 1.13 14.16 17.07
CA LEU A 210 0.57 15.50 16.99
C LEU A 210 -0.90 15.48 16.50
N ILE A 211 -1.20 14.71 15.45
CA ILE A 211 -2.58 14.50 14.98
C ILE A 211 -3.43 13.93 16.11
N ASN A 212 -2.96 12.87 16.79
CA ASN A 212 -3.67 12.27 17.92
C ASN A 212 -3.99 13.32 19.00
N ARG A 213 -3.01 14.12 19.40
CA ARG A 213 -3.15 15.16 20.42
C ARG A 213 -4.13 16.26 20.02
N LYS A 214 -4.02 16.75 18.79
CA LYS A 214 -4.78 17.92 18.31
C LYS A 214 -6.20 17.58 17.87
N THR A 215 -6.44 16.37 17.42
CA THR A 215 -7.76 15.92 16.93
C THR A 215 -8.53 15.07 17.96
N GLY A 216 -7.85 14.55 18.98
CA GLY A 216 -8.42 13.55 19.91
C GLY A 216 -8.63 12.17 19.28
N GLN A 217 -8.13 11.95 18.05
CA GLN A 217 -8.27 10.70 17.30
C GLN A 217 -6.89 10.24 16.84
N ASN A 218 -6.63 8.93 16.84
CA ASN A 218 -5.41 8.46 16.17
C ASN A 218 -5.49 8.69 14.67
N ALA A 219 -4.34 8.64 13.98
CA ALA A 219 -4.27 8.94 12.55
C ALA A 219 -5.21 8.08 11.70
N PHE A 220 -5.48 6.82 12.08
CA PHE A 220 -6.37 5.95 11.31
C PHE A 220 -7.84 6.35 11.46
N GLU A 221 -8.31 6.60 12.68
CA GLU A 221 -9.68 7.07 12.91
C GLU A 221 -9.93 8.42 12.24
N PHE A 222 -8.94 9.32 12.32
CA PHE A 222 -8.98 10.60 11.63
C PHE A 222 -9.02 10.43 10.11
N ALA A 223 -8.17 9.52 9.56
CA ALA A 223 -8.15 9.20 8.14
C ALA A 223 -9.47 8.62 7.64
N LYS A 224 -10.07 7.69 8.38
CA LYS A 224 -11.37 7.11 8.01
C LYS A 224 -12.44 8.17 7.82
N LYS A 225 -12.49 9.15 8.72
CA LYS A 225 -13.48 10.21 8.70
C LYS A 225 -13.19 11.27 7.65
N GLU A 226 -11.98 11.79 7.62
CA GLU A 226 -11.66 13.04 6.92
C GLU A 226 -11.03 12.84 5.53
N LEU A 227 -10.51 11.63 5.24
CA LEU A 227 -9.86 11.30 3.97
C LEU A 227 -10.48 10.08 3.30
N PHE A 228 -10.46 8.92 3.95
CA PHE A 228 -10.86 7.66 3.32
C PHE A 228 -12.34 7.62 2.99
N GLY A 229 -13.20 8.07 3.91
CA GLY A 229 -14.66 8.18 3.67
C GLY A 229 -14.99 9.05 2.48
N PRO A 230 -14.52 10.31 2.41
CA PRO A 230 -14.71 11.18 1.24
C PRO A 230 -14.22 10.59 -0.08
N LEU A 231 -13.09 9.85 -0.08
CA LEU A 231 -12.53 9.23 -1.28
C LEU A 231 -13.18 7.87 -1.62
N GLY A 232 -14.09 7.34 -0.78
CA GLY A 232 -14.69 6.02 -0.98
C GLY A 232 -13.75 4.85 -0.67
N ILE A 233 -12.70 5.05 0.11
CA ILE A 233 -11.76 4.02 0.56
C ILE A 233 -12.34 3.30 1.78
N THR A 234 -12.73 2.03 1.62
CA THR A 234 -13.40 1.24 2.67
C THR A 234 -12.58 0.05 3.16
N SER A 235 -11.54 -0.36 2.42
CA SER A 235 -10.75 -1.55 2.69
C SER A 235 -9.42 -1.26 3.41
N ALA A 236 -9.14 0.02 3.73
CA ALA A 236 -7.91 0.40 4.39
C ALA A 236 -7.75 -0.25 5.76
N GLY A 237 -6.53 -0.67 6.08
CA GLY A 237 -6.10 -1.07 7.41
C GLY A 237 -4.89 -0.23 7.85
N TRP A 238 -4.71 -0.06 9.15
CA TRP A 238 -3.50 0.55 9.69
C TRP A 238 -3.11 -0.20 10.96
N GLY A 239 -1.83 -0.35 11.22
CA GLY A 239 -1.34 -1.08 12.37
C GLY A 239 -1.99 -0.69 13.70
N ARG A 240 -1.64 -1.36 14.79
CA ARG A 240 -2.23 -1.05 16.10
C ARG A 240 -1.59 0.21 16.69
N ALA A 241 -2.41 1.02 17.36
CA ALA A 241 -1.92 2.10 18.19
C ALA A 241 -1.09 1.54 19.36
N ASP A 242 -0.09 2.31 19.79
CA ASP A 242 0.69 2.01 20.98
C ASP A 242 -0.09 2.27 22.28
N SER A 243 0.56 2.12 23.42
CA SER A 243 -0.05 2.33 24.74
C SER A 243 -0.53 3.77 25.00
N GLN A 244 -0.10 4.74 24.20
CA GLN A 244 -0.52 6.13 24.25
C GLN A 244 -1.60 6.48 23.21
N GLY A 245 -2.09 5.49 22.48
CA GLY A 245 -3.10 5.67 21.44
C GLY A 245 -2.56 6.21 20.12
N VAL A 246 -1.23 6.31 19.96
CA VAL A 246 -0.58 6.79 18.73
C VAL A 246 -0.37 5.63 17.78
N ILE A 247 -0.80 5.80 16.52
CA ILE A 247 -0.53 4.85 15.44
C ILE A 247 0.71 5.30 14.67
N ASP A 248 1.50 4.34 14.15
CA ASP A 248 2.72 4.68 13.42
C ASP A 248 2.42 5.45 12.13
N GLY A 249 2.89 6.68 12.06
CA GLY A 249 2.75 7.53 10.87
C GLY A 249 3.79 7.24 9.79
N GLY A 250 4.81 6.43 10.08
CA GLY A 250 5.90 6.09 9.18
C GLY A 250 5.65 4.85 8.32
N ALA A 251 4.78 3.93 8.77
CA ALA A 251 4.53 2.65 8.13
C ALA A 251 3.23 2.01 8.61
N GLY A 252 2.90 0.82 8.09
CA GLY A 252 1.84 -0.05 8.59
C GLY A 252 0.44 0.26 8.06
N LEU A 253 0.29 1.22 7.15
CA LEU A 253 -0.96 1.42 6.39
C LEU A 253 -1.08 0.34 5.32
N SER A 254 -2.27 -0.22 5.17
CA SER A 254 -2.60 -1.19 4.12
C SER A 254 -3.68 -0.63 3.20
N LEU A 255 -3.43 -0.65 1.89
CA LEU A 255 -4.33 -0.14 0.85
C LEU A 255 -4.37 -1.09 -0.35
N ALA A 256 -5.52 -1.18 -1.01
CA ALA A 256 -5.61 -1.81 -2.32
C ALA A 256 -5.05 -0.86 -3.41
N PRO A 257 -4.56 -1.38 -4.56
CA PRO A 257 -4.03 -0.53 -5.64
C PRO A 257 -5.00 0.54 -6.12
N HIS A 258 -6.29 0.24 -6.24
CA HIS A 258 -7.33 1.20 -6.61
C HIS A 258 -7.49 2.33 -5.56
N ASP A 259 -7.29 2.02 -4.27
CA ASP A 259 -7.34 3.01 -3.18
C ASP A 259 -6.09 3.89 -3.17
N MET A 260 -4.92 3.31 -3.46
CA MET A 260 -3.69 4.08 -3.69
C MET A 260 -3.86 5.06 -4.84
N ALA A 261 -4.51 4.64 -5.93
CA ALA A 261 -4.80 5.50 -7.08
C ALA A 261 -5.74 6.66 -6.71
N ARG A 262 -6.72 6.46 -5.82
CA ARG A 262 -7.60 7.55 -5.33
C ARG A 262 -6.79 8.63 -4.61
N ILE A 263 -5.81 8.24 -3.80
CA ILE A 263 -4.91 9.18 -3.13
C ILE A 263 -4.07 9.95 -4.16
N GLY A 264 -3.47 9.25 -5.14
CA GLY A 264 -2.73 9.90 -6.23
C GLY A 264 -3.62 10.84 -7.05
N TYR A 265 -4.86 10.45 -7.31
CA TYR A 265 -5.81 11.27 -8.06
C TYR A 265 -6.26 12.53 -7.30
N LEU A 266 -6.40 12.46 -5.97
CA LEU A 266 -6.60 13.64 -5.15
C LEU A 266 -5.48 14.68 -5.37
N TYR A 267 -4.23 14.23 -5.39
CA TYR A 267 -3.08 15.10 -5.65
C TYR A 267 -3.03 15.58 -7.11
N LEU A 268 -3.35 14.71 -8.08
CA LEU A 268 -3.46 15.09 -9.50
C LEU A 268 -4.54 16.16 -9.72
N ARG A 269 -5.59 16.17 -8.91
CA ARG A 269 -6.68 17.16 -8.94
C ARG A 269 -6.49 18.33 -7.95
N ASN A 270 -5.23 18.65 -7.63
CA ASN A 270 -4.86 19.79 -6.76
C ASN A 270 -5.61 19.79 -5.42
N GLY A 271 -5.84 18.59 -4.85
CA GLY A 271 -6.50 18.42 -3.57
C GLY A 271 -8.02 18.54 -3.59
N ILE A 272 -8.64 18.60 -4.77
CA ILE A 272 -10.08 18.64 -4.95
C ILE A 272 -10.63 17.22 -5.15
N TRP A 273 -11.79 16.92 -4.54
CA TRP A 273 -12.55 15.70 -4.73
C TRP A 273 -14.05 16.01 -4.74
N GLU A 274 -14.75 15.61 -5.81
CA GLU A 274 -16.19 15.91 -5.99
C GLU A 274 -16.52 17.39 -5.74
N GLY A 275 -15.70 18.29 -6.29
CA GLY A 275 -15.84 19.74 -6.14
C GLY A 275 -15.47 20.30 -4.76
N LYS A 276 -15.06 19.46 -3.80
CA LYS A 276 -14.66 19.88 -2.45
C LYS A 276 -13.15 19.92 -2.32
N GLN A 277 -12.60 20.99 -1.75
CA GLN A 277 -11.18 21.07 -1.40
C GLN A 277 -10.90 20.22 -0.17
N ILE A 278 -10.27 19.06 -0.36
CA ILE A 278 -9.86 18.13 0.73
C ILE A 278 -8.55 18.59 1.36
N ILE A 279 -7.56 18.98 0.54
CA ILE A 279 -6.30 19.58 0.98
C ILE A 279 -6.00 20.83 0.15
N PRO A 280 -5.33 21.86 0.70
CA PRO A 280 -5.00 23.07 -0.04
C PRO A 280 -4.16 22.77 -1.29
N SER A 281 -4.40 23.47 -2.40
CA SER A 281 -3.59 23.33 -3.62
C SER A 281 -2.11 23.65 -3.37
N SER A 282 -1.82 24.63 -2.54
CA SER A 282 -0.44 24.97 -2.13
C SER A 282 0.30 23.81 -1.44
N TRP A 283 -0.43 22.92 -0.77
CA TRP A 283 0.15 21.70 -0.20
C TRP A 283 0.61 20.72 -1.28
N VAL A 284 -0.21 20.58 -2.33
CA VAL A 284 0.09 19.76 -3.51
C VAL A 284 1.26 20.36 -4.29
N ASP A 285 1.23 21.68 -4.53
CA ASP A 285 2.31 22.41 -5.22
C ASP A 285 3.66 22.20 -4.53
N ARG A 286 3.69 22.29 -3.19
CA ARG A 286 4.92 22.06 -2.43
C ARG A 286 5.43 20.61 -2.57
N ALA A 287 4.54 19.63 -2.53
CA ALA A 287 4.91 18.22 -2.73
C ALA A 287 5.49 17.98 -4.13
N ARG A 288 4.89 18.60 -5.17
CA ARG A 288 5.35 18.53 -6.56
C ARG A 288 6.68 19.21 -6.79
N GLU A 289 6.86 20.42 -6.27
CA GLU A 289 8.10 21.18 -6.42
C GLU A 289 9.31 20.52 -5.73
N GLY A 290 9.11 19.84 -4.60
CA GLY A 290 10.17 19.21 -3.84
C GLY A 290 11.23 20.23 -3.39
N LYS A 291 10.98 20.95 -2.33
CA LYS A 291 11.84 22.09 -1.89
C LYS A 291 13.23 21.68 -1.41
N THR A 292 13.38 20.44 -0.94
CA THR A 292 14.61 19.97 -0.32
C THR A 292 15.31 18.96 -1.23
N PRO A 293 16.55 19.24 -1.70
CA PRO A 293 17.35 18.23 -2.39
C PRO A 293 17.56 17.00 -1.50
N ALA A 294 17.32 15.81 -2.06
CA ALA A 294 17.42 14.52 -1.38
C ALA A 294 18.43 13.60 -2.05
N THR A 295 18.40 12.31 -1.74
CA THR A 295 19.35 11.33 -2.29
C THR A 295 19.03 10.97 -3.74
N PHE A 296 20.05 10.53 -4.51
CA PHE A 296 19.93 10.02 -5.90
C PHE A 296 19.30 11.01 -6.90
N GLY A 297 19.43 12.31 -6.66
CA GLY A 297 18.86 13.35 -7.50
C GLY A 297 17.35 13.51 -7.40
N PHE A 298 16.73 12.93 -6.37
CA PHE A 298 15.37 13.26 -5.97
C PHE A 298 15.34 14.54 -5.15
N HIS A 299 14.17 15.14 -5.09
CA HIS A 299 13.81 16.16 -4.13
C HIS A 299 12.74 15.65 -3.18
N TYR A 300 12.51 16.37 -2.08
CA TYR A 300 11.55 15.97 -1.04
C TYR A 300 10.82 17.18 -0.45
N ALA A 301 9.54 17.05 -0.24
CA ALA A 301 8.76 18.00 0.55
C ALA A 301 7.43 17.36 0.98
N ASN A 302 6.90 17.76 2.15
CA ASN A 302 5.62 17.29 2.66
C ASN A 302 5.47 15.78 2.64
N LEU A 303 6.54 15.03 2.98
CA LEU A 303 6.59 13.56 2.95
C LEU A 303 6.31 12.93 1.56
N TRP A 304 6.61 13.65 0.49
CA TRP A 304 6.57 13.20 -0.89
C TRP A 304 7.95 13.34 -1.54
N TRP A 305 8.29 12.36 -2.38
CA TRP A 305 9.45 12.43 -3.27
C TRP A 305 9.07 13.16 -4.56
N SER A 306 10.01 13.87 -5.16
CA SER A 306 9.79 14.61 -6.39
C SER A 306 10.98 14.47 -7.35
N LEU A 307 10.68 14.51 -8.65
CA LEU A 307 11.61 14.63 -9.77
C LEU A 307 11.18 15.86 -10.59
N PRO A 308 11.55 17.07 -10.16
CA PRO A 308 11.06 18.31 -10.77
C PRO A 308 11.37 18.40 -12.27
N GLU A 309 12.52 17.85 -12.70
CA GLU A 309 12.95 17.83 -14.10
C GLU A 309 12.02 17.00 -15.01
N MET A 310 11.29 16.04 -14.45
CA MET A 310 10.31 15.21 -15.14
C MET A 310 8.86 15.61 -14.86
N ASP A 311 8.66 16.65 -14.04
CA ASP A 311 7.35 17.03 -13.51
C ASP A 311 6.61 15.83 -12.91
N ALA A 312 7.33 15.06 -12.12
CA ALA A 312 6.84 13.85 -11.46
C ALA A 312 7.03 13.96 -9.95
N PHE A 313 6.05 13.52 -9.18
CA PHE A 313 6.20 13.34 -7.74
C PHE A 313 5.50 12.06 -7.29
N MET A 314 5.94 11.52 -6.16
CA MET A 314 5.54 10.19 -5.77
C MET A 314 5.56 9.93 -4.26
N ALA A 315 4.63 9.11 -3.80
CA ALA A 315 4.72 8.42 -2.53
C ALA A 315 5.41 7.07 -2.75
N GLN A 316 6.51 6.81 -2.05
CA GLN A 316 7.33 5.62 -2.25
C GLN A 316 7.52 4.86 -0.93
N GLY A 317 7.33 3.55 -0.97
CA GLY A 317 7.58 2.60 0.12
C GLY A 317 8.54 1.49 -0.28
N ARG A 318 9.19 0.88 0.71
CA ARG A 318 10.05 -0.31 0.52
C ARG A 318 9.32 -1.37 -0.30
N HIS A 319 10.09 -2.21 -0.99
CA HIS A 319 9.59 -3.32 -1.82
C HIS A 319 8.77 -2.88 -3.03
N SER A 320 8.97 -1.64 -3.52
CA SER A 320 8.28 -1.05 -4.69
C SER A 320 6.79 -0.73 -4.48
N GLN A 321 6.41 -0.29 -3.29
CA GLN A 321 5.10 0.35 -3.12
C GLN A 321 5.17 1.77 -3.66
N LEU A 322 4.29 2.13 -4.59
CA LEU A 322 4.39 3.39 -5.33
C LEU A 322 3.03 3.98 -5.67
N ILE A 323 2.88 5.29 -5.40
CA ILE A 323 1.89 6.15 -6.04
C ILE A 323 2.69 7.20 -6.80
N LEU A 324 2.65 7.18 -8.13
CA LEU A 324 3.33 8.14 -9.01
C LEU A 324 2.29 9.06 -9.63
N VAL A 325 2.55 10.37 -9.57
CA VAL A 325 1.71 11.41 -10.16
C VAL A 325 2.49 12.15 -11.23
N LEU A 326 1.93 12.24 -12.45
CA LEU A 326 2.50 12.90 -13.63
C LEU A 326 1.53 13.99 -14.11
N PRO A 327 1.58 15.19 -13.52
CA PRO A 327 0.56 16.23 -13.77
C PRO A 327 0.44 16.64 -15.24
N LYS A 328 1.56 16.85 -15.96
CA LYS A 328 1.54 17.22 -17.39
C LYS A 328 0.89 16.18 -18.30
N LEU A 329 0.87 14.92 -17.88
CA LEU A 329 0.30 13.82 -18.66
C LEU A 329 -1.10 13.44 -18.21
N ASP A 330 -1.60 14.09 -17.15
CA ASP A 330 -2.86 13.76 -16.45
C ASP A 330 -2.90 12.27 -16.04
N ILE A 331 -1.79 11.76 -15.47
CA ILE A 331 -1.62 10.35 -15.12
C ILE A 331 -1.37 10.16 -13.63
N VAL A 332 -2.00 9.12 -13.08
CA VAL A 332 -1.58 8.45 -11.85
C VAL A 332 -1.18 7.02 -12.19
N ALA A 333 0.00 6.60 -11.75
CA ALA A 333 0.41 5.21 -11.82
C ALA A 333 0.64 4.65 -10.41
N VAL A 334 0.22 3.40 -10.21
CA VAL A 334 0.40 2.69 -8.94
C VAL A 334 1.12 1.38 -9.19
N MET A 335 2.09 1.07 -8.35
CA MET A 335 2.71 -0.24 -8.30
C MET A 335 2.70 -0.77 -6.87
N THR A 336 2.55 -2.07 -6.74
CA THR A 336 2.86 -2.81 -5.50
C THR A 336 3.83 -3.93 -5.84
N GLY A 337 4.72 -4.28 -4.92
CA GLY A 337 5.76 -5.26 -5.21
C GLY A 337 6.36 -5.91 -3.97
N ILE A 338 7.33 -6.80 -4.23
CA ILE A 338 8.12 -7.52 -3.23
C ILE A 338 9.62 -7.46 -3.56
N LEU A 339 10.09 -6.39 -4.22
CA LEU A 339 11.50 -6.21 -4.48
C LEU A 339 12.29 -6.07 -3.17
N ARG A 340 13.46 -6.69 -3.13
CA ARG A 340 14.39 -6.50 -2.00
C ARG A 340 14.88 -5.05 -1.95
N ASP A 341 15.34 -4.62 -0.79
CA ASP A 341 15.84 -3.25 -0.58
C ASP A 341 17.06 -2.88 -1.42
N ASP A 342 17.83 -3.86 -1.85
CA ASP A 342 18.97 -3.69 -2.75
C ASP A 342 18.55 -3.67 -4.24
N GLN A 343 17.27 -3.85 -4.53
CA GLN A 343 16.70 -3.89 -5.87
C GLN A 343 15.62 -2.81 -5.99
N PHE A 344 15.87 -1.78 -6.79
CA PHE A 344 14.91 -0.74 -7.05
C PHE A 344 14.40 -0.82 -8.48
N TYR A 345 13.10 -0.59 -8.67
CA TYR A 345 12.60 -0.27 -10.01
C TYR A 345 13.15 1.11 -10.40
N PRO A 346 13.78 1.26 -11.59
CA PRO A 346 14.36 2.53 -12.00
C PRO A 346 13.26 3.58 -12.28
N MET A 347 12.98 4.46 -11.32
CA MET A 347 11.85 5.39 -11.37
C MET A 347 11.85 6.30 -12.60
N ARG A 348 13.02 6.88 -12.98
CA ARG A 348 13.10 7.71 -14.19
C ARG A 348 12.69 6.95 -15.44
N ARG A 349 13.16 5.69 -15.56
CA ARG A 349 12.76 4.81 -16.65
C ARG A 349 11.26 4.52 -16.64
N LEU A 350 10.66 4.29 -15.45
CA LEU A 350 9.20 4.09 -15.35
C LEU A 350 8.43 5.29 -15.88
N VAL A 351 8.86 6.51 -15.51
CA VAL A 351 8.26 7.76 -16.02
C VAL A 351 8.38 7.83 -17.54
N ASP A 352 9.58 7.55 -18.09
CA ASP A 352 9.82 7.55 -19.54
C ASP A 352 9.01 6.48 -20.27
N ASP A 353 8.95 5.27 -19.74
CA ASP A 353 8.18 4.15 -20.32
C ASP A 353 6.67 4.49 -20.35
N ILE A 354 6.12 5.05 -19.28
CA ILE A 354 4.72 5.51 -19.23
C ILE A 354 4.51 6.67 -20.21
N ALA A 355 5.39 7.68 -20.20
CA ALA A 355 5.30 8.83 -21.11
C ALA A 355 5.39 8.40 -22.57
N SER A 356 6.19 7.38 -22.88
CA SER A 356 6.33 6.84 -24.23
C SER A 356 5.04 6.26 -24.81
N ALA A 357 4.11 5.83 -23.95
CA ALA A 357 2.80 5.35 -24.37
C ALA A 357 1.85 6.50 -24.78
N VAL A 358 2.07 7.70 -24.24
CA VAL A 358 1.25 8.89 -24.51
C VAL A 358 1.62 9.46 -25.88
N LYS A 359 0.64 9.66 -26.77
CA LYS A 359 0.81 10.20 -28.12
C LYS A 359 -0.02 11.45 -28.38
N SER A 360 -1.08 11.64 -27.60
CA SER A 360 -2.02 12.76 -27.73
C SER A 360 -2.75 13.01 -26.42
N ASP A 361 -3.24 14.22 -26.21
CA ASP A 361 -4.21 14.50 -25.15
C ASP A 361 -5.64 14.07 -25.53
N GLY A 362 -5.94 14.00 -26.83
CA GLY A 362 -7.20 13.48 -27.35
C GLY A 362 -7.12 12.01 -27.77
N PRO A 363 -8.27 11.43 -28.17
CA PRO A 363 -8.34 10.04 -28.62
C PRO A 363 -7.46 9.74 -29.82
N LEU A 364 -6.90 8.54 -29.85
CA LEU A 364 -6.23 7.95 -31.01
C LEU A 364 -7.22 7.09 -31.81
N PRO A 365 -6.94 6.84 -33.10
CA PRO A 365 -7.65 5.80 -33.83
C PRO A 365 -7.59 4.45 -33.10
N PRO A 366 -8.66 3.64 -33.20
CA PRO A 366 -8.66 2.29 -32.62
C PRO A 366 -7.49 1.44 -33.12
N ASP A 367 -6.81 0.76 -32.20
CA ASP A 367 -5.70 -0.17 -32.48
C ASP A 367 -6.07 -1.57 -31.96
N ALA A 368 -6.78 -2.34 -32.81
CA ALA A 368 -7.21 -3.69 -32.45
C ALA A 368 -6.03 -4.65 -32.16
N VAL A 369 -4.90 -4.47 -32.84
CA VAL A 369 -3.70 -5.31 -32.63
C VAL A 369 -3.07 -4.96 -31.28
N GLY A 370 -2.86 -3.67 -31.00
CA GLY A 370 -2.33 -3.20 -29.74
C GLY A 370 -3.21 -3.58 -28.56
N ALA A 371 -4.54 -3.45 -28.68
CA ALA A 371 -5.50 -3.85 -27.65
C ALA A 371 -5.41 -5.36 -27.35
N SER A 372 -5.39 -6.20 -28.40
CA SER A 372 -5.24 -7.66 -28.21
C SER A 372 -3.91 -8.04 -27.56
N LEU A 373 -2.82 -7.34 -27.89
CA LEU A 373 -1.53 -7.54 -27.22
C LEU A 373 -1.61 -7.16 -25.74
N LEU A 374 -2.23 -6.03 -25.40
CA LEU A 374 -2.39 -5.60 -24.02
C LEU A 374 -3.22 -6.58 -23.21
N GLU A 375 -4.36 -7.02 -23.74
CA GLU A 375 -5.19 -8.05 -23.10
C GLU A 375 -4.43 -9.36 -22.87
N ALA A 376 -3.61 -9.78 -23.85
CA ALA A 376 -2.78 -10.98 -23.73
C ALA A 376 -1.73 -10.82 -22.63
N SER A 377 -1.00 -9.70 -22.59
CA SER A 377 0.04 -9.42 -21.58
C SER A 377 -0.57 -9.34 -20.17
N VAL A 378 -1.74 -8.69 -20.00
CA VAL A 378 -2.45 -8.62 -18.70
C VAL A 378 -2.92 -10.01 -18.26
N ARG A 379 -3.49 -10.80 -19.18
CA ARG A 379 -3.92 -12.17 -18.88
C ARG A 379 -2.73 -13.08 -18.55
N GLU A 380 -1.62 -12.94 -19.24
CA GLU A 380 -0.39 -13.69 -18.97
C GLU A 380 0.18 -13.32 -17.59
N ALA A 381 0.22 -12.04 -17.23
CA ALA A 381 0.62 -11.58 -15.90
C ALA A 381 -0.24 -12.21 -14.78
N ALA A 382 -1.56 -12.31 -15.00
CA ALA A 382 -2.49 -12.92 -14.05
C ALA A 382 -2.43 -14.46 -14.01
N THR A 383 -1.68 -15.08 -14.92
CA THR A 383 -1.59 -16.53 -15.02
C THR A 383 -0.25 -17.02 -14.49
N GLU A 384 -0.27 -17.80 -13.42
CA GLU A 384 0.94 -18.40 -12.88
C GLU A 384 1.43 -19.51 -13.81
N ARG A 385 2.68 -19.42 -14.27
CA ARG A 385 3.33 -20.51 -14.99
C ARG A 385 3.80 -21.57 -14.00
N PRO A 386 3.41 -22.84 -14.17
CA PRO A 386 3.89 -23.90 -13.29
C PRO A 386 5.42 -23.96 -13.27
N SER A 387 6.00 -23.91 -12.07
CA SER A 387 7.43 -24.20 -11.92
C SER A 387 7.66 -25.71 -12.01
N SER A 388 8.87 -26.10 -12.44
CA SER A 388 9.25 -27.52 -12.43
C SER A 388 9.10 -28.10 -11.03
N VAL A 389 8.43 -29.23 -10.93
CA VAL A 389 8.33 -30.03 -9.70
C VAL A 389 9.22 -31.28 -9.85
N GLY A 390 9.96 -31.63 -8.81
CA GLY A 390 10.74 -32.87 -8.77
C GLY A 390 9.85 -34.12 -8.69
N ILE A 391 10.47 -35.27 -8.89
CA ILE A 391 9.81 -36.57 -8.68
C ILE A 391 9.50 -36.72 -7.19
N THR A 392 8.27 -37.11 -6.86
CA THR A 392 7.89 -37.37 -5.46
C THR A 392 8.59 -38.64 -4.98
N PRO A 393 9.49 -38.55 -3.97
CA PRO A 393 10.23 -39.70 -3.48
C PRO A 393 9.40 -40.59 -2.55
N GLU A 394 9.81 -41.84 -2.35
CA GLU A 394 9.19 -42.74 -1.36
C GLU A 394 9.21 -42.19 0.08
N LEU A 395 10.18 -41.31 0.40
CA LEU A 395 10.31 -40.64 1.68
C LEU A 395 9.01 -39.90 2.08
N VAL A 396 8.21 -39.44 1.12
CA VAL A 396 6.94 -38.74 1.39
C VAL A 396 6.03 -39.55 2.33
N LYS A 397 6.00 -40.89 2.21
CA LYS A 397 5.19 -41.80 3.03
C LYS A 397 5.62 -41.81 4.50
N GLN A 398 6.90 -41.51 4.76
CA GLN A 398 7.50 -41.54 6.11
C GLN A 398 7.37 -40.19 6.84
N ILE A 399 7.32 -39.07 6.11
CA ILE A 399 7.32 -37.72 6.69
C ILE A 399 5.94 -37.07 6.69
N SER A 400 5.05 -37.47 5.77
CA SER A 400 3.72 -36.85 5.65
C SER A 400 2.92 -37.02 6.94
N GLY A 401 2.34 -35.91 7.44
CA GLY A 401 1.58 -35.86 8.69
C GLY A 401 2.42 -35.98 9.96
N LYS A 402 3.74 -36.04 9.87
CA LYS A 402 4.64 -36.11 11.03
C LYS A 402 5.14 -34.72 11.43
N ALA A 403 5.07 -34.44 12.74
CA ALA A 403 5.59 -33.19 13.29
C ALA A 403 7.07 -33.37 13.70
N TYR A 404 7.89 -32.42 13.31
CA TYR A 404 9.28 -32.28 13.76
C TYR A 404 9.34 -31.21 14.84
N GLN A 405 9.99 -31.53 15.97
CA GLN A 405 10.18 -30.61 17.08
C GLN A 405 11.57 -29.98 16.98
N PHE A 406 11.65 -28.67 17.15
CA PHE A 406 12.89 -27.90 17.05
C PHE A 406 13.37 -27.45 18.42
N SER A 407 14.70 -27.42 18.60
CA SER A 407 15.34 -26.73 19.71
C SER A 407 15.13 -25.20 19.61
N ALA A 408 15.44 -24.46 20.69
CA ALA A 408 15.38 -23.02 20.70
C ALA A 408 16.11 -22.41 19.50
N ASN A 409 15.44 -21.50 18.77
CA ASN A 409 15.96 -20.93 17.53
C ASN A 409 15.47 -19.49 17.31
N ALA A 410 16.13 -18.76 16.40
CA ALA A 410 15.86 -17.35 16.13
C ALA A 410 14.42 -17.08 15.62
N LEU A 411 13.80 -18.05 14.92
CA LEU A 411 12.43 -17.92 14.41
C LEU A 411 11.36 -18.33 15.44
N LYS A 412 11.77 -18.73 16.65
CA LYS A 412 10.88 -19.24 17.72
C LYS A 412 10.00 -20.42 17.26
N VAL A 413 10.42 -21.18 16.24
CA VAL A 413 9.68 -22.34 15.73
C VAL A 413 9.81 -23.49 16.72
N LYS A 414 8.67 -24.02 17.17
CA LYS A 414 8.56 -25.22 18.03
C LYS A 414 8.36 -26.49 17.23
N THR A 415 7.43 -26.45 16.30
CA THR A 415 7.12 -27.61 15.46
C THR A 415 6.87 -27.20 14.03
N PHE A 416 7.22 -28.10 13.12
CA PHE A 416 6.91 -28.00 11.69
C PHE A 416 6.37 -29.36 11.19
N ALA A 417 5.30 -29.34 10.40
CA ALA A 417 4.75 -30.53 9.77
C ALA A 417 4.37 -30.25 8.32
N LEU A 418 4.56 -31.27 7.47
CA LEU A 418 4.08 -31.30 6.10
C LEU A 418 3.08 -32.46 5.97
N ASN A 419 1.90 -32.19 5.43
CA ASN A 419 0.98 -33.22 4.96
C ASN A 419 0.95 -33.19 3.43
N LEU A 420 1.59 -34.16 2.78
CA LEU A 420 1.83 -34.19 1.34
C LEU A 420 1.00 -35.26 0.60
N ILE A 421 0.37 -36.17 1.32
CA ILE A 421 -0.39 -37.32 0.74
C ILE A 421 -1.89 -37.02 0.69
N ASP A 422 -2.36 -36.11 1.55
CA ASP A 422 -3.77 -35.70 1.62
C ASP A 422 -4.25 -35.13 0.27
N PRO A 423 -5.52 -35.28 -0.10
CA PRO A 423 -6.11 -34.60 -1.26
C PRO A 423 -5.91 -33.09 -1.25
N ASP A 424 -5.88 -32.49 -0.05
CA ASP A 424 -5.52 -31.08 0.17
C ASP A 424 -4.21 -30.98 0.96
N PRO A 425 -3.05 -31.05 0.30
CA PRO A 425 -1.76 -30.96 0.98
C PRO A 425 -1.64 -29.63 1.74
N PHE A 426 -1.01 -29.67 2.92
CA PHE A 426 -0.84 -28.49 3.75
C PHE A 426 0.47 -28.53 4.55
N TRP A 427 0.91 -27.37 4.98
CA TRP A 427 1.99 -27.20 5.95
C TRP A 427 1.44 -26.62 7.25
N GLU A 428 2.14 -26.89 8.33
CA GLU A 428 1.83 -26.35 9.65
C GLU A 428 3.10 -25.99 10.40
N ILE A 429 3.10 -24.81 11.03
CA ILE A 429 4.18 -24.30 11.88
C ILE A 429 3.59 -23.84 13.19
N THR A 430 4.17 -24.26 14.31
CA THR A 430 3.88 -23.71 15.64
C THR A 430 5.08 -22.92 16.13
N THR A 431 4.87 -21.68 16.57
CA THR A 431 5.91 -20.80 17.12
C THR A 431 5.65 -20.48 18.59
N GLU A 432 6.70 -20.15 19.34
CA GLU A 432 6.55 -19.54 20.65
C GLU A 432 6.05 -18.10 20.56
N THR A 433 5.35 -17.66 21.59
CA THR A 433 4.96 -16.26 21.76
C THR A 433 5.43 -15.75 23.11
N GLU A 434 5.51 -14.44 23.27
CA GLU A 434 5.83 -13.80 24.57
C GLU A 434 4.58 -13.68 25.49
N ASN A 435 3.41 -14.05 24.99
CA ASN A 435 2.19 -14.01 25.78
C ASN A 435 2.05 -15.27 26.63
N ALA A 436 2.13 -15.12 27.95
CA ALA A 436 2.03 -16.23 28.89
C ALA A 436 0.69 -16.98 28.82
N ASP A 437 -0.40 -16.27 28.49
CA ASP A 437 -1.74 -16.87 28.36
C ASP A 437 -1.90 -17.68 27.06
N ARG A 438 -1.05 -17.39 26.07
CA ARG A 438 -1.01 -18.08 24.76
C ARG A 438 0.42 -18.31 24.36
N PRO A 439 1.14 -19.27 25.00
CA PRO A 439 2.58 -19.45 24.83
C PRO A 439 2.98 -19.92 23.43
N THR A 440 2.02 -20.36 22.64
CA THR A 440 2.26 -20.80 21.26
C THR A 440 1.25 -20.21 20.28
N ARG A 441 1.67 -20.03 19.03
CA ARG A 441 0.83 -19.65 17.91
C ARG A 441 1.01 -20.64 16.77
N ARG A 442 -0.10 -21.11 16.21
CA ARG A 442 -0.13 -22.04 15.07
C ARG A 442 -0.43 -21.29 13.79
N PHE A 443 0.32 -21.62 12.75
CA PHE A 443 0.11 -21.18 11.38
C PHE A 443 -0.03 -22.42 10.50
N SER A 444 -0.91 -22.34 9.50
CA SER A 444 -1.06 -23.40 8.50
C SER A 444 -1.45 -22.79 7.17
N GLY A 445 -1.22 -23.52 6.10
CA GLY A 445 -1.64 -23.12 4.77
C GLY A 445 -1.73 -24.28 3.80
N ILE A 446 -2.67 -24.18 2.85
CA ILE A 446 -2.82 -25.13 1.76
C ILE A 446 -1.57 -25.05 0.88
N LEU A 447 -1.11 -26.20 0.38
CA LEU A 447 0.15 -26.33 -0.36
C LEU A 447 -0.10 -26.77 -1.81
N GLY A 448 0.37 -25.98 -2.78
CA GLY A 448 0.39 -26.36 -4.18
C GLY A 448 1.58 -27.27 -4.49
N LEU A 449 1.33 -28.48 -4.97
CA LEU A 449 2.36 -29.45 -5.36
C LEU A 449 2.56 -29.58 -6.88
N HIS A 450 1.82 -28.78 -7.67
CA HIS A 450 1.89 -28.79 -9.14
C HIS A 450 2.64 -27.59 -9.72
N GLY A 451 3.55 -27.00 -8.93
CA GLY A 451 4.39 -25.88 -9.35
C GLY A 451 3.71 -24.51 -9.34
N ILE A 452 2.46 -24.42 -8.87
CA ILE A 452 1.70 -23.19 -8.72
C ILE A 452 1.31 -22.96 -7.26
N PHE A 453 1.10 -21.70 -6.89
CA PHE A 453 0.62 -21.34 -5.55
C PHE A 453 -0.84 -21.79 -5.36
N ARG A 454 -1.14 -22.30 -4.17
CA ARG A 454 -2.51 -22.43 -3.69
C ARG A 454 -2.74 -21.43 -2.58
N MET A 455 -3.85 -20.71 -2.64
CA MET A 455 -4.24 -19.72 -1.65
C MET A 455 -5.06 -20.39 -0.55
N SER A 456 -4.71 -20.10 0.70
CA SER A 456 -5.49 -20.48 1.87
C SER A 456 -6.61 -19.45 2.11
N PRO A 457 -7.68 -19.83 2.82
CA PRO A 457 -8.65 -18.85 3.29
C PRO A 457 -7.98 -17.70 4.07
N PRO A 458 -8.54 -16.48 4.01
CA PRO A 458 -8.00 -15.35 4.76
C PRO A 458 -7.90 -15.65 6.25
N ALA A 459 -6.78 -15.27 6.85
CA ALA A 459 -6.53 -15.35 8.29
C ALA A 459 -6.16 -13.97 8.85
N ASN A 460 -6.06 -13.84 10.18
CA ASN A 460 -5.72 -12.56 10.84
C ASN A 460 -4.38 -11.94 10.41
N TYR A 461 -3.51 -12.72 9.78
CA TYR A 461 -2.19 -12.30 9.27
C TYR A 461 -2.14 -12.22 7.73
N GLY A 462 -3.30 -12.20 7.05
CA GLY A 462 -3.41 -12.11 5.59
C GLY A 462 -3.77 -13.44 4.92
N ILE A 463 -3.60 -13.49 3.61
CA ILE A 463 -3.84 -14.68 2.78
C ILE A 463 -2.51 -15.36 2.51
N ASN A 464 -2.35 -16.62 2.94
CA ASN A 464 -1.18 -17.41 2.55
C ASN A 464 -1.37 -17.98 1.15
N ALA A 465 -0.39 -17.76 0.29
CA ALA A 465 -0.20 -18.48 -0.95
C ALA A 465 1.07 -19.33 -0.81
N SER A 466 0.96 -20.64 -1.01
CA SER A 466 2.08 -21.57 -0.80
C SER A 466 2.21 -22.57 -1.93
N LYS A 467 3.45 -22.86 -2.31
CA LYS A 467 3.78 -23.97 -3.21
C LYS A 467 5.02 -24.70 -2.72
N GLY A 468 5.10 -26.00 -3.05
CA GLY A 468 6.21 -26.83 -2.68
C GLY A 468 6.66 -27.76 -3.80
N ARG A 469 7.94 -28.12 -3.76
CA ARG A 469 8.54 -29.05 -4.72
C ARG A 469 9.69 -29.83 -4.09
N TRP A 470 9.91 -31.01 -4.58
CA TRP A 470 11.10 -31.78 -4.26
C TRP A 470 12.28 -31.26 -5.08
N LEU A 471 13.42 -31.01 -4.41
CA LEU A 471 14.68 -30.62 -5.05
C LEU A 471 15.50 -31.87 -5.41
N ASP A 472 15.41 -32.90 -4.56
CA ASP A 472 16.02 -34.22 -4.69
C ASP A 472 15.23 -35.23 -3.85
N GLU A 473 15.77 -36.46 -3.65
CA GLU A 473 15.10 -37.54 -2.93
C GLU A 473 14.88 -37.26 -1.43
N ARG A 474 15.57 -36.26 -0.85
CA ARG A 474 15.55 -35.96 0.60
C ARG A 474 15.22 -34.50 0.91
N THR A 475 15.17 -33.64 -0.09
CA THR A 475 15.08 -32.19 0.12
C THR A 475 13.79 -31.64 -0.48
N PHE A 476 12.96 -31.02 0.36
CA PHE A 476 11.71 -30.37 -0.03
C PHE A 476 11.83 -28.86 0.14
N ALA A 477 11.45 -28.08 -0.86
CA ALA A 477 11.35 -26.62 -0.81
C ALA A 477 9.90 -26.18 -0.71
N LEU A 478 9.59 -25.37 0.30
CA LEU A 478 8.32 -24.66 0.50
C LEU A 478 8.53 -23.17 0.26
N GLU A 479 7.89 -22.63 -0.76
CA GLU A 479 7.77 -21.18 -0.96
C GLU A 479 6.43 -20.72 -0.41
N ARG A 480 6.47 -19.70 0.47
CA ARG A 480 5.29 -19.10 1.10
C ARG A 480 5.27 -17.61 0.85
N ARG A 481 4.13 -17.07 0.46
CA ARG A 481 3.85 -15.64 0.36
C ARG A 481 2.68 -15.29 1.26
N ILE A 482 2.80 -14.19 1.99
CA ILE A 482 1.68 -13.60 2.68
C ILE A 482 1.20 -12.46 1.79
N LEU A 483 0.11 -12.70 1.04
CA LEU A 483 -0.41 -11.71 0.11
C LEU A 483 -0.87 -10.48 0.88
N GLY A 484 -0.50 -9.30 0.35
CA GLY A 484 -0.72 -8.03 1.05
C GLY A 484 0.43 -7.61 1.97
N HIS A 485 1.33 -8.53 2.34
CA HIS A 485 2.61 -8.22 2.97
C HIS A 485 3.72 -8.38 1.94
N SER A 486 4.81 -7.64 2.09
CA SER A 486 5.95 -7.75 1.17
C SER A 486 6.85 -8.93 1.53
N GLU A 487 6.29 -9.98 2.15
CA GLU A 487 7.06 -11.13 2.63
C GLU A 487 6.89 -12.34 1.73
N THR A 488 8.02 -12.80 1.19
CA THR A 488 8.18 -14.14 0.64
C THR A 488 9.14 -14.91 1.53
N GLN A 489 8.79 -16.11 1.88
CA GLN A 489 9.59 -17.01 2.71
C GLN A 489 9.92 -18.27 1.93
N LEU A 490 11.18 -18.64 1.89
CA LEU A 490 11.66 -19.91 1.37
C LEU A 490 12.12 -20.80 2.53
N TRP A 491 11.53 -21.96 2.65
CA TRP A 491 11.84 -22.99 3.63
C TRP A 491 12.37 -24.20 2.87
N VAL A 492 13.62 -24.57 3.08
CA VAL A 492 14.24 -25.76 2.47
C VAL A 492 14.48 -26.78 3.57
N LEU A 493 13.81 -27.93 3.48
CA LEU A 493 13.79 -29.00 4.47
C LEU A 493 14.58 -30.18 3.94
N ALA A 494 15.71 -30.49 4.54
CA ALA A 494 16.52 -31.67 4.24
C ALA A 494 16.31 -32.74 5.32
N PHE A 495 15.78 -33.91 4.92
CA PHE A 495 15.41 -35.00 5.82
C PHE A 495 16.50 -36.07 5.86
N ASP A 496 16.83 -36.55 7.08
CA ASP A 496 17.74 -37.66 7.32
C ASP A 496 17.20 -38.55 8.45
N GLY A 497 16.51 -39.63 8.09
CA GLY A 497 15.83 -40.51 9.03
C GLY A 497 14.78 -39.75 9.86
N ASN A 498 14.99 -39.68 11.18
CA ASN A 498 14.13 -38.93 12.10
C ASN A 498 14.50 -37.45 12.24
N LYS A 499 15.54 -36.97 11.56
CA LYS A 499 16.02 -35.59 11.67
C LYS A 499 15.65 -34.77 10.45
N VAL A 500 15.52 -33.46 10.66
CA VAL A 500 15.35 -32.48 9.58
C VAL A 500 16.23 -31.27 9.85
N GLU A 501 16.99 -30.84 8.83
CA GLU A 501 17.61 -29.53 8.77
C GLU A 501 16.73 -28.62 7.94
N VAL A 502 16.41 -27.43 8.47
CA VAL A 502 15.61 -26.41 7.76
C VAL A 502 16.47 -25.18 7.54
N SER A 503 16.65 -24.81 6.28
CA SER A 503 17.20 -23.51 5.89
C SER A 503 16.05 -22.57 5.55
N PHE A 504 16.04 -21.40 6.17
CA PHE A 504 15.04 -20.34 5.97
C PHE A 504 15.69 -19.10 5.35
N GLU A 505 14.98 -18.47 4.41
CA GLU A 505 15.32 -17.15 3.86
C GLU A 505 14.03 -16.38 3.60
N ASP A 506 14.00 -15.08 3.95
CA ASP A 506 12.89 -14.18 3.65
C ASP A 506 13.23 -13.14 2.57
N THR A 507 12.26 -12.29 2.23
CA THR A 507 12.42 -11.22 1.23
C THR A 507 13.55 -10.26 1.58
N ASP A 508 13.74 -9.94 2.87
CA ASP A 508 14.74 -8.99 3.34
C ASP A 508 16.16 -9.62 3.41
N GLY A 509 16.26 -10.92 3.09
CA GLY A 509 17.51 -11.66 3.12
C GLY A 509 17.91 -12.17 4.51
N SER A 510 16.99 -12.11 5.49
CA SER A 510 17.18 -12.76 6.79
C SER A 510 17.27 -14.27 6.59
N LYS A 511 18.27 -14.88 7.22
CA LYS A 511 18.54 -16.32 7.11
C LYS A 511 18.58 -16.98 8.48
N ALA A 512 18.08 -18.21 8.53
CA ALA A 512 18.17 -19.04 9.71
C ALA A 512 18.40 -20.51 9.35
N LYS A 513 19.05 -21.24 10.22
CA LYS A 513 19.13 -22.70 10.20
C LYS A 513 18.50 -23.27 11.46
N LEU A 514 17.66 -24.27 11.30
CA LEU A 514 16.97 -24.94 12.39
C LEU A 514 17.19 -26.45 12.26
N TYR A 515 17.28 -27.11 13.40
CA TYR A 515 17.46 -28.57 13.47
C TYR A 515 16.31 -29.15 14.27
N GLY A 516 15.59 -30.07 13.66
CA GLY A 516 14.43 -30.72 14.26
C GLY A 516 14.52 -32.23 14.25
N GLU A 517 13.82 -32.84 15.19
CA GLU A 517 13.68 -34.28 15.28
C GLU A 517 12.20 -34.66 15.27
N LYS A 518 11.89 -35.78 14.61
CA LYS A 518 10.54 -36.30 14.52
C LYS A 518 10.03 -36.63 15.91
N LYS A 519 8.85 -36.14 16.22
CA LYS A 519 8.17 -36.48 17.46
C LYS A 519 7.52 -37.87 17.29
N ASP A 520 7.78 -38.77 18.21
CA ASP A 520 7.15 -40.11 18.27
C ASP A 520 5.64 -40.05 18.44
#